data_e3e7312ed753c403851ba1e2d520e6c0
#
_entry.id   e3e7312ed753c403851ba1e2d520e6c0
#
_cell.length_a   1.000
_cell.length_b   1.000
_cell.length_c   1.000
_cell.angle_alpha   90.00
_cell.angle_beta   90.00
_cell.angle_gamma   90.00
#
_symmetry.space_group_name_H-M   'P 1'
#
loop_
_entity.id
_entity.type
_entity.pdbx_description
1 polymer ?
#
loop_
_entity_poly.entity_id
_entity_poly.type
_entity_poly.pdbx_seq_one_letter_code
_entity_poly.pdbx_strand_id
1 'polypeptide(L)'
;ILESDSGNSWLSLHSNNHFGIKCKRDWKGEKVYYDDDAKGECFRAYPSVEASYRDHAEFLDTQPRYDSLFAYAHDDYRSWARGLKAAGYATAPDYAQRLIRIIEENELYLLDRTDRLRLYASRHGGASDPETWFAEQSSVEQVAEAVTGGIDPDNYRVTINAHNGYNVY
;
A
#
# COMPACT_ATOMS: atom_id res chain seq x y z
N ILE A 1 5.94 -0.33 1.66
CA ILE A 1 7.36 -0.68 1.79
C ILE A 1 8.20 0.60 1.80
N LEU A 2 8.31 1.30 0.68
CA LEU A 2 9.20 2.45 0.53
C LEU A 2 8.82 3.63 1.45
N GLU A 3 7.53 3.91 1.57
CA GLU A 3 7.01 5.07 2.33
C GLU A 3 7.06 4.89 3.85
N SER A 4 7.12 3.65 4.33
CA SER A 4 6.98 3.32 5.74
C SER A 4 8.17 2.55 6.33
N ASP A 5 9.30 2.49 5.61
CA ASP A 5 10.40 1.60 6.00
C ASP A 5 9.91 0.17 6.27
N SER A 6 9.19 -0.38 5.29
CA SER A 6 8.55 -1.71 5.41
C SER A 6 7.60 -1.85 6.62
N GLY A 7 6.95 -0.77 7.02
CA GLY A 7 6.05 -0.74 8.17
C GLY A 7 6.74 -0.43 9.51
N ASN A 8 8.05 -0.17 9.51
CA ASN A 8 8.83 0.07 10.72
C ASN A 8 9.06 1.56 11.01
N SER A 9 8.58 2.48 10.17
CA SER A 9 8.71 3.90 10.41
C SER A 9 7.97 4.32 11.69
N TRP A 10 8.42 5.40 12.31
CA TRP A 10 7.76 5.93 13.52
C TRP A 10 6.27 6.20 13.27
N LEU A 11 5.92 6.80 12.13
CA LEU A 11 4.53 7.08 11.77
C LEU A 11 3.69 5.82 11.61
N SER A 12 4.21 4.77 10.95
CA SER A 12 3.48 3.51 10.80
C SER A 12 3.24 2.82 12.15
N LEU A 13 4.25 2.81 13.05
CA LEU A 13 4.14 2.15 14.35
C LEU A 13 3.25 2.89 15.35
N HIS A 14 3.22 4.24 15.31
CA HIS A 14 2.51 5.04 16.32
C HIS A 14 1.18 5.60 15.84
N SER A 15 0.91 5.58 14.56
CA SER A 15 -0.31 6.16 13.99
C SER A 15 -0.93 5.36 12.86
N ASN A 16 -0.45 4.16 12.58
CA ASN A 16 -0.82 3.35 11.42
C ASN A 16 -0.70 4.11 10.08
N ASN A 17 0.09 5.18 10.02
CA ASN A 17 0.24 5.98 8.80
C ASN A 17 1.39 5.44 7.96
N HIS A 18 1.07 4.52 7.06
CA HIS A 18 2.04 3.81 6.22
C HIS A 18 2.52 4.60 5.00
N PHE A 19 1.92 5.75 4.72
CA PHE A 19 2.22 6.55 3.52
C PHE A 19 2.68 7.97 3.84
N GLY A 20 2.85 8.31 5.12
CA GLY A 20 3.26 9.65 5.52
C GLY A 20 2.28 10.74 5.10
N ILE A 21 0.97 10.44 5.08
CA ILE A 21 -0.04 11.41 4.64
C ILE A 21 -0.19 12.49 5.67
N LYS A 22 0.13 13.73 5.27
CA LYS A 22 0.01 14.92 6.11
C LYS A 22 -1.46 15.35 6.24
N CYS A 23 -1.82 15.97 7.36
CA CYS A 23 -3.15 16.55 7.54
C CYS A 23 -3.39 17.64 6.50
N LYS A 24 -4.61 17.67 5.96
CA LYS A 24 -5.15 18.83 5.24
C LYS A 24 -6.20 19.50 6.11
N ARG A 25 -6.68 20.68 5.70
CA ARG A 25 -7.69 21.47 6.46
C ARG A 25 -9.00 20.73 6.68
N ASP A 26 -9.34 19.84 5.79
CA ASP A 26 -10.55 19.02 5.77
C ASP A 26 -10.43 17.73 6.57
N TRP A 27 -9.22 17.33 7.00
CA TRP A 27 -9.03 16.12 7.81
C TRP A 27 -9.71 16.23 9.18
N LYS A 28 -10.66 15.33 9.45
CA LYS A 28 -11.46 15.26 10.69
C LYS A 28 -11.06 14.10 11.61
N GLY A 29 -10.23 13.18 11.13
CA GLY A 29 -9.74 12.04 11.91
C GLY A 29 -8.68 12.42 12.93
N GLU A 30 -8.17 11.42 13.62
CA GLU A 30 -7.08 11.55 14.59
C GLU A 30 -5.81 12.11 13.94
N LYS A 31 -4.96 12.73 14.75
CA LYS A 31 -3.76 13.43 14.31
C LYS A 31 -2.58 13.04 15.17
N VAL A 32 -1.43 12.99 14.55
CA VAL A 32 -0.14 12.89 15.23
C VAL A 32 0.80 13.98 14.71
N TYR A 33 1.69 14.45 15.56
CA TYR A 33 2.66 15.47 15.20
C TYR A 33 4.06 14.86 15.23
N TYR A 34 4.80 15.07 14.15
CA TYR A 34 6.13 14.50 13.98
C TYR A 34 7.03 15.49 13.24
N ASP A 35 8.31 15.50 13.58
CA ASP A 35 9.31 16.34 12.91
C ASP A 35 9.80 15.62 11.65
N ASP A 36 9.46 16.15 10.47
CA ASP A 36 9.84 15.63 9.16
C ASP A 36 10.55 16.73 8.37
N ASP A 37 10.00 17.23 7.26
CA ASP A 37 10.56 18.37 6.52
C ASP A 37 10.56 19.65 7.35
N ALA A 38 9.59 19.78 8.26
CA ALA A 38 9.48 20.86 9.22
C ALA A 38 9.17 20.33 10.62
N LYS A 39 9.43 21.14 11.62
CA LYS A 39 9.18 20.80 13.03
C LYS A 39 7.68 20.76 13.31
N GLY A 40 7.21 19.69 13.96
CA GLY A 40 5.83 19.55 14.41
C GLY A 40 4.81 19.46 13.29
N GLU A 41 5.13 18.84 12.17
CA GLU A 41 4.17 18.65 11.09
C GLU A 41 3.04 17.71 11.49
N CYS A 42 1.84 18.03 11.00
CA CYS A 42 0.64 17.25 11.28
C CYS A 42 0.51 16.10 10.28
N PHE A 43 0.42 14.88 10.78
CA PHE A 43 0.14 13.67 10.01
C PHE A 43 -1.20 13.06 10.44
N ARG A 44 -1.87 12.40 9.49
CA ARG A 44 -3.09 11.63 9.77
C ARG A 44 -2.74 10.44 10.65
N ALA A 45 -3.59 10.13 11.62
CA ALA A 45 -3.53 8.90 12.38
C ALA A 45 -4.76 8.05 12.09
N TYR A 46 -4.58 6.74 12.00
CA TYR A 46 -5.61 5.80 11.59
C TYR A 46 -5.88 4.75 12.66
N PRO A 47 -7.12 4.26 12.78
CA PRO A 47 -7.47 3.21 13.74
C PRO A 47 -6.85 1.85 13.38
N SER A 48 -6.49 1.64 12.11
CA SER A 48 -5.87 0.40 11.64
C SER A 48 -4.99 0.65 10.40
N VAL A 49 -4.20 -0.36 10.04
CA VAL A 49 -3.39 -0.37 8.82
C VAL A 49 -4.27 -0.26 7.57
N GLU A 50 -5.37 -1.02 7.52
CA GLU A 50 -6.33 -1.02 6.41
C GLU A 50 -6.93 0.38 6.19
N ALA A 51 -7.24 1.11 7.29
CA ALA A 51 -7.75 2.47 7.19
C ALA A 51 -6.73 3.42 6.54
N SER A 52 -5.44 3.25 6.84
CA SER A 52 -4.36 4.01 6.20
C SER A 52 -4.29 3.75 4.70
N TYR A 53 -4.39 2.51 4.31
CA TYR A 53 -4.31 2.12 2.91
C TYR A 53 -5.56 2.55 2.12
N ARG A 54 -6.74 2.43 2.72
CA ARG A 54 -7.99 2.92 2.11
C ARG A 54 -7.93 4.42 1.88
N ASP A 55 -7.48 5.18 2.88
CA ASP A 55 -7.30 6.63 2.75
C ASP A 55 -6.24 7.00 1.70
N HIS A 56 -5.19 6.20 1.55
CA HIS A 56 -4.20 6.39 0.49
C HIS A 56 -4.79 6.15 -0.91
N ALA A 57 -5.60 5.11 -1.08
CA ALA A 57 -6.29 4.86 -2.35
C ALA A 57 -7.23 6.03 -2.69
N GLU A 58 -8.04 6.48 -1.73
CA GLU A 58 -8.92 7.64 -1.88
C GLU A 58 -8.12 8.93 -2.15
N PHE A 59 -6.97 9.10 -1.52
CA PHE A 59 -6.08 10.23 -1.76
C PHE A 59 -5.60 10.27 -3.21
N LEU A 60 -5.26 9.13 -3.81
CA LEU A 60 -4.87 9.08 -5.22
C LEU A 60 -6.06 9.33 -6.14
N ASP A 61 -7.21 8.71 -5.85
CA ASP A 61 -8.43 8.81 -6.67
C ASP A 61 -9.02 10.24 -6.69
N THR A 62 -8.94 10.95 -5.57
CA THR A 62 -9.56 12.27 -5.42
C THR A 62 -8.67 13.46 -5.79
N GLN A 63 -7.39 13.24 -6.08
CA GLN A 63 -6.48 14.34 -6.44
C GLN A 63 -6.30 14.43 -7.96
N PRO A 64 -6.76 15.50 -8.64
CA PRO A 64 -6.72 15.62 -10.11
C PRO A 64 -5.34 15.40 -10.74
N ARG A 65 -4.28 15.68 -10.01
CA ARG A 65 -2.91 15.45 -10.50
C ARG A 65 -2.58 13.97 -10.73
N TYR A 66 -3.37 13.06 -10.18
CA TYR A 66 -3.20 11.60 -10.34
C TYR A 66 -4.20 10.99 -11.31
N ASP A 67 -5.18 11.74 -11.84
CA ASP A 67 -6.23 11.21 -12.72
C ASP A 67 -5.67 10.40 -13.90
N SER A 68 -4.54 10.86 -14.47
CA SER A 68 -3.90 10.17 -15.60
C SER A 68 -3.38 8.77 -15.25
N LEU A 69 -3.15 8.46 -13.99
CA LEU A 69 -2.66 7.15 -13.55
C LEU A 69 -3.71 6.06 -13.79
N PHE A 70 -4.99 6.42 -13.62
CA PHE A 70 -6.11 5.48 -13.76
C PHE A 70 -6.42 5.10 -15.21
N ALA A 71 -5.72 5.71 -16.18
CA ALA A 71 -5.74 5.28 -17.58
C ALA A 71 -4.77 4.11 -17.87
N TYR A 72 -3.84 3.81 -16.96
CA TYR A 72 -2.94 2.68 -17.11
C TYR A 72 -3.63 1.36 -16.73
N ALA A 73 -3.21 0.25 -17.35
CA ALA A 73 -3.65 -1.06 -16.94
C ALA A 73 -3.23 -1.36 -15.49
N HIS A 74 -4.04 -2.16 -14.77
CA HIS A 74 -3.77 -2.49 -13.37
C HIS A 74 -2.43 -3.19 -13.16
N ASP A 75 -2.00 -4.01 -14.11
CA ASP A 75 -0.74 -4.75 -14.08
C ASP A 75 0.44 -3.98 -14.71
N ASP A 76 0.23 -2.75 -15.20
CA ASP A 76 1.31 -1.89 -15.69
C ASP A 76 1.95 -1.07 -14.54
N TYR A 77 2.50 -1.77 -13.57
CA TYR A 77 3.17 -1.15 -12.42
C TYR A 77 4.30 -0.19 -12.81
N ARG A 78 4.93 -0.41 -13.98
CA ARG A 78 6.01 0.48 -14.46
C ARG A 78 5.49 1.85 -14.87
N SER A 79 4.37 1.90 -15.58
CA SER A 79 3.72 3.17 -15.92
C SER A 79 3.14 3.84 -14.69
N TRP A 80 2.54 3.07 -13.76
CA TRP A 80 2.10 3.57 -12.47
C TRP A 80 3.23 4.22 -11.68
N ALA A 81 4.38 3.55 -11.51
CA ALA A 81 5.53 4.07 -10.76
C ALA A 81 6.08 5.37 -11.38
N ARG A 82 6.22 5.41 -12.71
CA ARG A 82 6.67 6.59 -13.44
C ARG A 82 5.66 7.73 -13.36
N GLY A 83 4.39 7.40 -13.50
CA GLY A 83 3.29 8.36 -13.42
C GLY A 83 3.20 9.01 -12.04
N LEU A 84 3.30 8.25 -10.95
CA LEU A 84 3.38 8.76 -9.58
C LEU A 84 4.53 9.77 -9.43
N LYS A 85 5.72 9.42 -9.93
CA LYS A 85 6.86 10.34 -9.92
C LYS A 85 6.60 11.59 -10.73
N ALA A 86 6.05 11.46 -11.93
CA ALA A 86 5.73 12.59 -12.80
C ALA A 86 4.65 13.52 -12.20
N ALA A 87 3.67 12.94 -11.50
CA ALA A 87 2.63 13.67 -10.78
C ALA A 87 3.13 14.34 -9.47
N GLY A 88 4.41 14.16 -9.13
CA GLY A 88 5.01 14.79 -7.95
C GLY A 88 4.62 14.11 -6.62
N TYR A 89 4.36 12.81 -6.65
CA TYR A 89 4.08 12.05 -5.41
C TYR A 89 5.29 12.05 -4.47
N ALA A 90 6.50 11.92 -5.02
CA ALA A 90 7.74 11.99 -4.26
C ALA A 90 8.78 12.88 -4.95
N THR A 91 9.65 13.51 -4.17
CA THR A 91 10.71 14.41 -4.66
C THR A 91 11.95 13.66 -5.15
N ALA A 92 12.25 12.48 -4.57
CA ALA A 92 13.43 11.68 -4.90
C ALA A 92 13.52 11.39 -6.42
N PRO A 93 14.64 11.68 -7.08
CA PRO A 93 14.77 11.52 -8.53
C PRO A 93 14.65 10.07 -8.99
N ASP A 94 15.03 9.13 -8.15
CA ASP A 94 15.05 7.68 -8.41
C ASP A 94 13.81 6.94 -7.87
N TYR A 95 12.78 7.67 -7.44
CA TYR A 95 11.57 7.10 -6.82
C TYR A 95 10.93 5.99 -7.64
N ALA A 96 10.67 6.25 -8.93
CA ALA A 96 10.05 5.27 -9.81
C ALA A 96 10.91 4.01 -9.97
N GLN A 97 12.23 4.18 -10.10
CA GLN A 97 13.17 3.06 -10.22
C GLN A 97 13.22 2.21 -8.95
N ARG A 98 13.16 2.85 -7.78
CA ARG A 98 13.11 2.15 -6.48
C ARG A 98 11.82 1.35 -6.33
N LEU A 99 10.66 1.93 -6.68
CA LEU A 99 9.39 1.20 -6.69
C LEU A 99 9.44 -0.01 -7.63
N ILE A 100 9.86 0.21 -8.88
CA ILE A 100 9.95 -0.86 -9.88
C ILE A 100 10.86 -1.99 -9.39
N ARG A 101 12.02 -1.65 -8.84
CA ARG A 101 12.96 -2.64 -8.28
C ARG A 101 12.33 -3.47 -7.17
N ILE A 102 11.68 -2.83 -6.19
CA ILE A 102 11.00 -3.52 -5.10
C ILE A 102 9.93 -4.48 -5.63
N ILE A 103 9.13 -4.03 -6.59
CA ILE A 103 8.09 -4.86 -7.22
C ILE A 103 8.70 -6.06 -7.93
N GLU A 104 9.80 -5.87 -8.67
CA GLU A 104 10.46 -6.93 -9.44
C GLU A 104 11.22 -7.93 -8.55
N GLU A 105 12.00 -7.44 -7.57
CA GLU A 105 12.78 -8.28 -6.65
C GLU A 105 11.88 -9.17 -5.77
N ASN A 106 10.66 -8.72 -5.46
CA ASN A 106 9.70 -9.46 -4.65
C ASN A 106 8.56 -10.07 -5.48
N GLU A 107 8.65 -10.03 -6.80
CA GLU A 107 7.64 -10.55 -7.73
C GLU A 107 6.20 -10.03 -7.48
N LEU A 108 6.06 -8.80 -6.90
CA LEU A 108 4.76 -8.25 -6.50
C LEU A 108 3.79 -8.07 -7.68
N TYR A 109 4.31 -7.92 -8.89
CA TYR A 109 3.52 -7.85 -10.13
C TYR A 109 2.66 -9.10 -10.38
N LEU A 110 2.93 -10.22 -9.69
CA LEU A 110 2.08 -11.41 -9.75
C LEU A 110 0.79 -11.23 -8.94
N LEU A 111 0.75 -10.27 -8.02
CA LEU A 111 -0.40 -10.01 -7.15
C LEU A 111 -1.45 -9.14 -7.83
N ASP A 112 -1.11 -8.44 -8.90
CA ASP A 112 -2.03 -7.57 -9.64
C ASP A 112 -3.05 -8.36 -10.49
N ARG A 113 -2.94 -9.69 -10.53
CA ARG A 113 -3.79 -10.56 -11.34
C ARG A 113 -4.17 -11.82 -10.58
N THR A 114 -5.47 -12.06 -10.46
CA THR A 114 -6.03 -13.21 -9.75
C THR A 114 -5.51 -14.55 -10.31
N ASP A 115 -5.33 -14.66 -11.63
CA ASP A 115 -4.80 -15.84 -12.28
C ASP A 115 -3.31 -16.14 -11.94
N ARG A 116 -2.59 -15.16 -11.42
CA ARG A 116 -1.17 -15.26 -11.03
C ARG A 116 -0.93 -15.40 -9.52
N LEU A 117 -1.94 -15.18 -8.69
CA LEU A 117 -1.82 -15.31 -7.23
C LEU A 117 -1.34 -16.71 -6.82
N ARG A 118 -1.84 -17.77 -7.46
CA ARG A 118 -1.38 -19.14 -7.21
C ARG A 118 0.10 -19.33 -7.54
N LEU A 119 0.57 -18.70 -8.60
CA LEU A 119 1.98 -18.75 -8.99
C LEU A 119 2.84 -18.05 -7.93
N TYR A 120 2.40 -16.89 -7.46
CA TYR A 120 3.08 -16.17 -6.40
C TYR A 120 3.18 -17.03 -5.12
N ALA A 121 2.04 -17.55 -4.64
CA ALA A 121 1.98 -18.39 -3.46
C ALA A 121 2.91 -19.62 -3.57
N SER A 122 2.92 -20.30 -4.71
CA SER A 122 3.77 -21.49 -4.94
C SER A 122 5.28 -21.18 -4.89
N ARG A 123 5.68 -19.99 -5.32
CA ARG A 123 7.09 -19.56 -5.30
C ARG A 123 7.57 -19.12 -3.94
N HIS A 124 6.65 -18.62 -3.10
CA HIS A 124 6.96 -18.08 -1.77
C HIS A 124 6.58 -19.05 -0.64
N GLY A 125 6.50 -20.35 -0.95
CA GLY A 125 6.28 -21.41 0.06
C GLY A 125 4.82 -21.57 0.48
N GLY A 126 3.88 -21.04 -0.30
CA GLY A 126 2.46 -21.11 0.00
C GLY A 126 1.82 -22.44 -0.31
N ALA A 127 0.65 -22.67 0.28
CA ALA A 127 -0.24 -23.78 -0.02
C ALA A 127 -0.86 -23.64 -1.42
N SER A 128 -1.55 -24.67 -1.88
CA SER A 128 -2.18 -24.69 -3.20
C SER A 128 -3.33 -23.70 -3.38
N ASP A 129 -3.84 -23.14 -2.29
CA ASP A 129 -4.89 -22.14 -2.25
C ASP A 129 -4.34 -20.80 -1.78
N PRO A 130 -4.33 -19.75 -2.64
CA PRO A 130 -3.82 -18.44 -2.28
C PRO A 130 -4.53 -17.77 -1.09
N GLU A 131 -5.86 -17.92 -0.98
CA GLU A 131 -6.61 -17.30 0.11
C GLU A 131 -6.19 -17.87 1.46
N THR A 132 -6.08 -19.19 1.56
CA THR A 132 -5.57 -19.87 2.76
C THR A 132 -4.14 -19.46 3.07
N TRP A 133 -3.27 -19.39 2.05
CA TRP A 133 -1.88 -19.00 2.24
C TRP A 133 -1.74 -17.57 2.74
N PHE A 134 -2.49 -16.63 2.17
CA PHE A 134 -2.50 -15.24 2.65
C PHE A 134 -3.06 -15.12 4.08
N ALA A 135 -4.10 -15.87 4.41
CA ALA A 135 -4.66 -15.90 5.76
C ALA A 135 -3.65 -16.46 6.80
N GLU A 136 -2.90 -17.50 6.44
CA GLU A 136 -1.87 -18.11 7.30
C GLU A 136 -0.65 -17.19 7.52
N GLN A 137 -0.25 -16.41 6.50
CA GLN A 137 0.86 -15.46 6.61
C GLN A 137 0.49 -14.19 7.38
N SER A 138 -0.76 -13.80 7.36
CA SER A 138 -1.28 -12.72 8.17
C SER A 138 -1.59 -13.25 9.58
N SER A 139 -0.64 -13.13 10.50
CA SER A 139 -0.81 -13.46 11.93
C SER A 139 -1.81 -12.56 12.66
N VAL A 140 -2.77 -11.99 11.94
CA VAL A 140 -3.75 -11.04 12.45
C VAL A 140 -5.14 -11.57 12.18
N GLU A 141 -5.82 -12.01 13.23
CA GLU A 141 -7.23 -12.42 13.25
C GLU A 141 -8.18 -11.39 12.57
N GLN A 142 -7.72 -10.16 12.37
CA GLN A 142 -8.48 -9.06 11.79
C GLN A 142 -8.58 -9.08 10.25
N VAL A 143 -7.68 -9.76 9.55
CA VAL A 143 -7.72 -9.83 8.07
C VAL A 143 -8.82 -10.77 7.59
N ALA A 144 -9.11 -11.82 8.34
CA ALA A 144 -10.20 -12.76 8.00
C ALA A 144 -11.58 -12.05 7.97
N GLU A 145 -11.81 -11.07 8.83
CA GLU A 145 -13.06 -10.31 8.89
C GLU A 145 -13.19 -9.30 7.73
N ALA A 146 -12.07 -8.76 7.23
CA ALA A 146 -12.05 -7.86 6.07
C ALA A 146 -12.31 -8.61 4.75
N VAL A 147 -11.80 -9.83 4.61
CA VAL A 147 -11.99 -10.66 3.40
C VAL A 147 -13.43 -11.18 3.27
N THR A 148 -14.11 -11.44 4.41
CA THR A 148 -15.52 -11.89 4.39
C THR A 148 -16.54 -10.75 4.29
N GLY A 149 -16.10 -9.50 4.45
CA GLY A 149 -16.95 -8.30 4.51
C GLY A 149 -17.35 -7.68 3.16
N GLY A 150 -17.33 -8.40 2.05
CA GLY A 150 -17.92 -7.91 0.79
C GLY A 150 -16.99 -7.03 -0.05
N ILE A 151 -15.71 -7.30 -0.07
CA ILE A 151 -14.75 -6.61 -0.93
C ILE A 151 -14.89 -7.13 -2.36
N ASP A 152 -15.02 -6.21 -3.32
CA ASP A 152 -15.08 -6.49 -4.75
C ASP A 152 -13.77 -7.15 -5.21
N PRO A 153 -13.80 -8.40 -5.73
CA PRO A 153 -12.61 -9.12 -6.14
C PRO A 153 -11.82 -8.43 -7.27
N ASP A 154 -12.43 -7.52 -8.01
CA ASP A 154 -11.77 -6.79 -9.10
C ASP A 154 -10.96 -5.57 -8.61
N ASN A 155 -11.01 -5.27 -7.31
CA ASN A 155 -10.40 -4.09 -6.72
C ASN A 155 -9.31 -4.36 -5.68
N TYR A 156 -8.75 -5.58 -5.65
CA TYR A 156 -7.68 -5.92 -4.70
C TYR A 156 -6.34 -5.31 -5.07
N ARG A 157 -5.70 -4.70 -4.09
CA ARG A 157 -4.26 -4.46 -4.12
C ARG A 157 -3.63 -5.12 -2.91
N VAL A 158 -2.62 -5.95 -3.13
CA VAL A 158 -1.85 -6.58 -2.06
C VAL A 158 -0.51 -5.86 -1.92
N THR A 159 -0.18 -5.44 -0.70
CA THR A 159 1.15 -4.90 -0.39
C THR A 159 1.87 -5.86 0.54
N ILE A 160 3.07 -6.26 0.17
CA ILE A 160 3.91 -7.14 0.97
C ILE A 160 4.75 -6.31 1.93
N ASN A 161 4.65 -6.61 3.22
CA ASN A 161 5.59 -6.14 4.21
C ASN A 161 6.71 -7.18 4.35
N ALA A 162 7.95 -6.80 4.07
CA ALA A 162 9.10 -7.70 4.03
C ALA A 162 9.41 -8.39 5.37
N HIS A 163 8.76 -7.99 6.46
CA HIS A 163 9.04 -8.54 7.78
C HIS A 163 7.90 -9.29 8.45
N ASN A 164 6.61 -9.04 8.14
CA ASN A 164 5.52 -9.66 8.90
C ASN A 164 4.17 -9.74 8.17
N GLY A 165 4.12 -10.00 6.88
CA GLY A 165 2.86 -10.34 6.23
C GLY A 165 2.32 -9.35 5.20
N TYR A 166 1.18 -9.70 4.65
CA TYR A 166 0.54 -9.03 3.52
C TYR A 166 -0.67 -8.22 3.99
N ASN A 167 -0.92 -7.10 3.34
CA ASN A 167 -2.15 -6.34 3.51
C ASN A 167 -2.94 -6.37 2.19
N VAL A 168 -4.22 -6.76 2.27
CA VAL A 168 -5.15 -6.84 1.13
C VAL A 168 -6.04 -5.61 1.16
N TYR A 169 -6.28 -5.01 0.00
CA TYR A 169 -7.21 -3.89 -0.20
C TYR A 169 -8.30 -4.25 -1.16
#